data_9b5ac2ae49315831fe552741b8f9d0fe
#
_entry.id   9b5ac2ae49315831fe552741b8f9d0fe
#
_cell.length_a   1.000
_cell.length_b   1.000
_cell.length_c   1.000
_cell.angle_alpha   90.00
_cell.angle_beta   90.00
_cell.angle_gamma   90.00
#
_symmetry.space_group_name_H-M   'P 1'
#
loop_
_entity.id
_entity.type
_entity.pdbx_description
1 polymer ?
#
loop_
_entity_poly.entity_id
_entity_poly.type
_entity_poly.pdbx_seq_one_letter_code
_entity_poly.pdbx_strand_id
1 'polypeptide(L)'
;DNGGDIGLHYEPSYCPTEVITYDQHIRQEMDILSTYIGKEITIYNLHEPTRTGKNLVSYLPEKNRCYNSQHLKDYKYLSDSSCRWREGCFSEHIGRWSKILVLTHPIWWYNICPSENY
;
A
#
# COMPACT_ATOMS: atom_id res chain seq x y z
N ASP A 1 3.56 6.73 -20.63
CA ASP A 1 2.41 6.50 -19.75
C ASP A 1 1.75 5.18 -20.14
N ASN A 2 1.88 4.15 -19.30
CA ASN A 2 1.33 2.81 -19.56
C ASN A 2 -0.09 2.64 -18.99
N GLY A 3 -0.78 3.73 -18.66
CA GLY A 3 -2.17 3.72 -18.15
C GLY A 3 -2.33 3.27 -16.70
N GLY A 4 -1.24 3.11 -15.95
CA GLY A 4 -1.30 2.77 -14.52
C GLY A 4 -1.62 3.98 -13.65
N ASP A 5 -2.27 3.73 -12.50
CA ASP A 5 -2.47 4.72 -11.45
C ASP A 5 -1.39 4.60 -10.37
N ILE A 6 -1.08 5.74 -9.75
CA ILE A 6 -0.15 5.85 -8.64
C ILE A 6 -0.95 6.23 -7.40
N GLY A 7 -0.64 5.64 -6.26
CA GLY A 7 -1.24 5.96 -4.98
C GLY A 7 -0.20 6.32 -3.93
N LEU A 8 -0.66 6.97 -2.86
CA LEU A 8 0.16 7.31 -1.70
C LEU A 8 0.34 6.06 -0.81
N HIS A 9 1.57 5.78 -0.38
CA HIS A 9 1.87 4.84 0.70
C HIS A 9 1.99 5.61 2.01
N TYR A 10 0.90 5.65 2.77
CA TYR A 10 0.74 6.53 3.93
C TYR A 10 1.26 5.87 5.21
N GLU A 11 2.09 6.62 5.96
CA GLU A 11 2.59 6.22 7.28
C GLU A 11 1.93 7.08 8.38
N PRO A 12 0.95 6.54 9.12
CA PRO A 12 0.19 7.31 10.12
C PRO A 12 1.01 7.86 11.27
N SER A 13 2.15 7.24 11.59
CA SER A 13 3.00 7.67 12.71
C SER A 13 3.62 9.06 12.51
N TYR A 14 3.68 9.55 11.28
CA TYR A 14 4.18 10.90 10.96
C TYR A 14 3.09 11.98 11.02
N CYS A 15 1.83 11.62 11.25
CA CYS A 15 0.76 12.60 11.36
C CYS A 15 0.87 13.41 12.66
N PRO A 16 1.03 14.75 12.59
CA PRO A 16 1.06 15.60 13.78
C PRO A 16 -0.38 15.82 14.32
N THR A 17 -0.92 14.80 14.97
CA THR A 17 -2.33 14.74 15.41
C THR A 17 -2.75 15.84 16.38
N GLU A 18 -1.79 16.53 17.02
CA GLU A 18 -2.06 17.72 17.83
C GLU A 18 -2.45 18.95 16.99
N VAL A 19 -2.13 18.95 15.69
CA VAL A 19 -2.30 20.09 14.79
C VAL A 19 -3.34 19.83 13.71
N ILE A 20 -3.34 18.62 13.13
CA ILE A 20 -4.21 18.25 12.01
C ILE A 20 -4.79 16.84 12.18
N THR A 21 -5.89 16.59 11.50
CA THR A 21 -6.49 15.24 11.46
C THR A 21 -5.76 14.34 10.44
N TYR A 22 -5.93 13.04 10.57
CA TYR A 22 -5.41 12.07 9.59
C TYR A 22 -5.93 12.35 8.17
N ASP A 23 -7.23 12.69 8.02
CA ASP A 23 -7.80 13.03 6.71
C ASP A 23 -7.10 14.24 6.07
N GLN A 24 -6.86 15.29 6.87
CA GLN A 24 -6.14 16.48 6.39
C GLN A 24 -4.70 16.15 6.00
N HIS A 25 -3.99 15.37 6.82
CA HIS A 25 -2.62 14.98 6.54
C HIS A 25 -2.50 14.10 5.28
N ILE A 26 -3.36 13.10 5.12
CA ILE A 26 -3.41 12.27 3.91
C ILE A 26 -3.64 13.14 2.67
N ARG A 27 -4.59 14.07 2.71
CA ARG A 27 -4.84 14.99 1.59
C ARG A 27 -3.63 15.84 1.26
N GLN A 28 -2.97 16.41 2.26
CA GLN A 28 -1.76 17.20 2.05
C GLN A 28 -0.64 16.38 1.41
N GLU A 29 -0.38 15.16 1.87
CA GLU A 29 0.62 14.28 1.27
C GLU A 29 0.24 13.86 -0.16
N MET A 30 -1.05 13.59 -0.42
CA MET A 30 -1.54 13.30 -1.77
C MET A 30 -1.37 14.51 -2.71
N ASP A 31 -1.62 15.73 -2.24
CA ASP A 31 -1.45 16.97 -3.02
C ASP A 31 0.03 17.23 -3.32
N ILE A 32 0.91 17.02 -2.35
CA ILE A 32 2.38 17.12 -2.54
C ILE A 32 2.84 16.11 -3.61
N LEU A 33 2.42 14.85 -3.47
CA LEU A 33 2.77 13.80 -4.40
C LEU A 33 2.22 14.08 -5.81
N SER A 34 0.97 14.56 -5.90
CA SER A 34 0.33 14.97 -7.14
C SER A 34 1.10 16.06 -7.86
N THR A 35 1.54 17.07 -7.10
CA THR A 35 2.35 18.18 -7.62
C THR A 35 3.69 17.69 -8.15
N TYR A 36 4.34 16.79 -7.42
CA TYR A 36 5.65 16.28 -7.79
C TYR A 36 5.62 15.39 -9.04
N ILE A 37 4.59 14.56 -9.16
CA ILE A 37 4.42 13.61 -10.28
C ILE A 37 3.76 14.27 -11.50
N GLY A 38 3.02 15.37 -11.30
CA GLY A 38 2.24 16.01 -12.36
C GLY A 38 0.96 15.24 -12.73
N LYS A 39 0.46 14.38 -11.84
CA LYS A 39 -0.76 13.60 -12.00
C LYS A 39 -1.53 13.59 -10.67
N GLU A 40 -2.85 13.73 -10.74
CA GLU A 40 -3.69 13.68 -9.54
C GLU A 40 -3.59 12.30 -8.85
N ILE A 41 -3.30 12.32 -7.55
CA ILE A 41 -3.27 11.15 -6.67
C ILE A 41 -4.56 11.12 -5.87
N THR A 42 -5.37 10.09 -6.09
CA THR A 42 -6.71 9.96 -5.48
C THR A 42 -6.85 8.76 -4.57
N ILE A 43 -5.84 7.91 -4.51
CA ILE A 43 -5.87 6.66 -3.73
C ILE A 43 -4.66 6.58 -2.80
N TYR A 44 -4.83 5.90 -1.68
CA TYR A 44 -3.75 5.61 -0.75
C TYR A 44 -3.85 4.20 -0.15
N ASN A 45 -2.74 3.70 0.36
CA ASN A 45 -2.70 2.53 1.23
C ASN A 45 -1.91 2.83 2.50
N LEU A 46 -2.03 1.97 3.51
CA LEU A 46 -1.35 2.14 4.77
C LEU A 46 -0.02 1.37 4.78
N HIS A 47 1.01 1.99 5.32
CA HIS A 47 2.21 1.29 5.75
C HIS A 47 1.87 0.40 6.95
N GLU A 48 2.26 -0.86 6.90
CA GLU A 48 2.08 -1.85 7.97
C GLU A 48 0.73 -1.77 8.70
N PRO A 49 -0.41 -2.02 8.04
CA PRO A 49 -1.74 -1.84 8.63
C PRO A 49 -1.96 -2.69 9.90
N THR A 50 -1.21 -3.78 10.08
CA THR A 50 -1.26 -4.62 11.27
C THR A 50 -0.59 -3.98 12.49
N ARG A 51 0.45 -3.18 12.31
CA ARG A 51 1.13 -2.42 13.37
C ARG A 51 0.39 -1.15 13.74
N THR A 52 -0.29 -0.55 12.79
CA THR A 52 -1.07 0.68 12.99
C THR A 52 -2.19 0.51 14.02
N GLY A 53 -2.58 -0.74 14.31
CA GLY A 53 -3.61 -1.07 15.29
C GLY A 53 -5.04 -0.86 14.76
N LYS A 54 -5.94 -1.74 15.17
CA LYS A 54 -7.35 -1.72 14.70
C LYS A 54 -8.06 -0.40 15.03
N ASN A 55 -7.72 0.22 16.15
CA ASN A 55 -8.35 1.46 16.59
C ASN A 55 -7.98 2.63 15.67
N LEU A 56 -6.72 2.74 15.26
CA LEU A 56 -6.29 3.82 14.38
C LEU A 56 -6.86 3.66 12.97
N VAL A 57 -6.94 2.43 12.45
CA VAL A 57 -7.54 2.14 11.13
C VAL A 57 -9.00 2.61 11.07
N SER A 58 -9.75 2.59 12.17
CA SER A 58 -11.14 3.04 12.21
C SER A 58 -11.30 4.56 12.07
N TYR A 59 -10.28 5.33 12.40
CA TYR A 59 -10.27 6.80 12.26
C TYR A 59 -9.76 7.29 10.91
N LEU A 60 -9.21 6.38 10.08
CA LEU A 60 -8.70 6.73 8.76
C LEU A 60 -9.83 6.70 7.73
N PRO A 61 -9.87 7.68 6.80
CA PRO A 61 -10.91 7.72 5.79
C PRO A 61 -10.91 6.45 4.94
N GLU A 62 -12.05 5.77 4.84
CA GLU A 62 -12.19 4.58 3.98
C GLU A 62 -12.27 4.96 2.49
N LYS A 63 -12.76 6.15 2.23
CA LYS A 63 -12.84 6.67 0.86
C LYS A 63 -11.42 6.78 0.31
N ASN A 64 -11.20 6.21 -0.85
CA ASN A 64 -9.92 6.24 -1.57
C ASN A 64 -8.82 5.36 -0.96
N ARG A 65 -9.12 4.55 0.04
CA ARG A 65 -8.18 3.57 0.59
C ARG A 65 -8.19 2.28 -0.24
N CYS A 66 -7.02 1.87 -0.76
CA CYS A 66 -6.90 0.69 -1.62
C CYS A 66 -7.26 -0.63 -0.94
N TYR A 67 -7.05 -0.73 0.37
CA TYR A 67 -7.29 -1.93 1.17
C TYR A 67 -8.56 -1.83 2.03
N ASN A 68 -9.68 -1.42 1.48
CA ASN A 68 -10.90 -1.62 2.21
C ASN A 68 -11.37 -3.10 2.06
N SER A 69 -11.99 -3.63 3.10
CA SER A 69 -12.39 -5.05 3.17
C SER A 69 -13.36 -5.48 2.07
N GLN A 70 -14.08 -4.55 1.45
CA GLN A 70 -15.00 -4.84 0.35
C GLN A 70 -14.26 -5.04 -0.98
N HIS A 71 -13.20 -4.28 -1.22
CA HIS A 71 -12.42 -4.41 -2.45
C HIS A 71 -11.53 -5.66 -2.45
N LEU A 72 -11.04 -6.09 -1.29
CA LEU A 72 -10.15 -7.25 -1.19
C LEU A 72 -10.81 -8.59 -1.49
N LYS A 73 -12.13 -8.70 -1.36
CA LYS A 73 -12.86 -9.96 -1.61
C LYS A 73 -12.70 -10.46 -3.05
N ASP A 74 -12.50 -9.55 -3.99
CA ASP A 74 -12.42 -9.86 -5.41
C ASP A 74 -11.00 -10.02 -5.93
N TYR A 75 -10.00 -9.85 -5.06
CA TYR A 75 -8.59 -9.89 -5.45
C TYR A 75 -7.87 -11.11 -4.87
N LYS A 76 -7.04 -11.74 -5.67
CA LYS A 76 -6.01 -12.64 -5.17
C LYS A 76 -4.87 -11.80 -4.60
N TYR A 77 -4.68 -11.84 -3.29
CA TYR A 77 -3.57 -11.16 -2.63
C TYR A 77 -2.31 -12.02 -2.63
N LEU A 78 -1.21 -11.46 -3.06
CA LEU A 78 0.11 -12.07 -3.09
C LEU A 78 1.14 -11.10 -2.50
N SER A 79 2.09 -11.61 -1.75
CA SER A 79 3.13 -10.79 -1.12
C SER A 79 4.46 -11.54 -1.04
N ASP A 80 5.54 -10.78 -1.22
CA ASP A 80 6.93 -11.22 -0.97
C ASP A 80 7.41 -10.91 0.46
N SER A 81 6.50 -10.65 1.38
CA SER A 81 6.81 -10.32 2.78
C SER A 81 7.72 -11.37 3.41
N SER A 82 8.74 -10.91 4.14
CA SER A 82 9.80 -11.75 4.72
C SER A 82 10.58 -12.55 3.67
N CYS A 83 10.79 -11.96 2.50
CA CYS A 83 11.53 -12.58 1.39
C CYS A 83 10.92 -13.92 0.92
N ARG A 84 9.60 -14.08 1.05
CA ARG A 84 8.91 -15.33 0.71
C ARG A 84 7.60 -15.11 -0.04
N TRP A 85 7.50 -15.70 -1.20
CA TRP A 85 6.23 -15.92 -1.91
C TRP A 85 5.55 -17.17 -1.34
N ARG A 86 4.67 -17.02 -0.37
CA ARG A 86 4.05 -18.15 0.35
C ARG A 86 3.15 -19.03 -0.53
N GLU A 87 2.61 -18.45 -1.59
CA GLU A 87 1.72 -19.14 -2.54
C GLU A 87 2.32 -19.23 -3.95
N GLY A 88 3.63 -19.13 -4.10
CA GLY A 88 4.32 -19.04 -5.38
C GLY A 88 4.45 -17.59 -5.88
N CYS A 89 5.34 -17.39 -6.85
CA CYS A 89 5.58 -16.06 -7.42
C CYS A 89 4.31 -15.52 -8.09
N PHE A 90 4.11 -14.21 -8.03
CA PHE A 90 2.93 -13.57 -8.65
C PHE A 90 2.78 -13.91 -10.15
N SER A 91 3.90 -14.12 -10.85
CA SER A 91 3.90 -14.51 -12.27
C SER A 91 3.19 -15.83 -12.55
N GLU A 92 3.16 -16.74 -11.61
CA GLU A 92 2.46 -18.04 -11.72
C GLU A 92 0.94 -17.89 -11.63
N HIS A 93 0.46 -16.76 -11.13
CA HIS A 93 -0.94 -16.44 -10.95
C HIS A 93 -1.53 -15.58 -12.08
N ILE A 94 -0.69 -15.02 -12.95
CA ILE A 94 -1.13 -14.23 -14.11
C ILE A 94 -1.98 -15.14 -15.03
N GLY A 95 -3.16 -14.65 -15.41
CA GLY A 95 -4.11 -15.40 -16.22
C GLY A 95 -4.97 -16.42 -15.47
N ARG A 96 -4.68 -16.71 -14.19
CA ARG A 96 -5.50 -17.59 -13.34
C ARG A 96 -6.57 -16.81 -12.55
N TRP A 97 -6.34 -15.55 -12.31
CA TRP A 97 -7.20 -14.67 -11.53
C TRP A 97 -7.52 -13.40 -12.30
N SER A 98 -8.78 -12.97 -12.26
CA SER A 98 -9.21 -11.74 -12.94
C SER A 98 -8.63 -10.48 -12.33
N LYS A 99 -8.31 -10.52 -11.02
CA LYS A 99 -7.73 -9.41 -10.26
C LYS A 99 -6.68 -9.93 -9.29
N ILE A 100 -5.51 -9.34 -9.34
CA ILE A 100 -4.40 -9.69 -8.44
C ILE A 100 -3.93 -8.41 -7.76
N LEU A 101 -3.78 -8.46 -6.44
CA LEU A 101 -3.14 -7.44 -5.64
C LEU A 101 -1.78 -7.95 -5.20
N VAL A 102 -0.72 -7.32 -5.65
CA VAL A 102 0.66 -7.73 -5.34
C VAL A 102 1.31 -6.70 -4.43
N LEU A 103 1.78 -7.13 -3.28
CA LEU A 103 2.67 -6.37 -2.41
C LEU A 103 4.09 -6.84 -2.61
N THR A 104 4.98 -5.93 -2.97
CA THR A 104 6.40 -6.20 -3.18
C THR A 104 7.26 -5.26 -2.37
N HIS A 105 8.42 -5.73 -1.94
CA HIS A 105 9.39 -4.95 -1.18
C HIS A 105 10.72 -4.92 -1.93
N PRO A 106 11.14 -3.77 -2.47
CA PRO A 106 12.40 -3.64 -3.23
C PRO A 106 13.64 -4.12 -2.48
N ILE A 107 13.60 -4.14 -1.15
CA ILE A 107 14.69 -4.65 -0.32
C ILE A 107 15.01 -6.13 -0.59
N TRP A 108 14.06 -6.91 -1.14
CA TRP A 108 14.25 -8.31 -1.49
C TRP A 108 14.74 -8.52 -2.93
N TRP A 109 14.88 -7.46 -3.74
CA TRP A 109 15.23 -7.56 -5.16
C TRP A 109 16.74 -7.55 -5.41
N TYR A 110 17.52 -8.06 -4.47
CA TYR A 110 18.95 -8.23 -4.60
C TYR A 110 19.31 -9.66 -4.99
N ASN A 111 20.40 -9.83 -5.71
CA ASN A 111 20.92 -11.16 -6.08
C ASN A 111 21.29 -12.02 -4.86
N ILE A 112 21.54 -11.39 -3.73
CA ILE A 112 21.81 -12.05 -2.44
C ILE A 112 20.74 -11.50 -1.48
N CYS A 113 19.81 -12.36 -1.06
CA CYS A 113 18.77 -11.95 -0.11
C CYS A 113 19.42 -11.57 1.24
N PRO A 114 19.18 -10.36 1.76
CA PRO A 114 19.73 -9.93 3.05
C PRO A 114 19.03 -10.59 4.25
N SER A 115 18.50 -11.78 4.08
CA SER A 115 17.49 -12.44 4.92
C SER A 115 17.93 -12.79 6.35
N GLU A 116 19.19 -12.63 6.71
CA GLU A 116 19.66 -13.09 8.02
C GLU A 116 19.68 -12.02 9.12
N ASN A 117 19.32 -10.76 8.80
CA ASN A 117 19.41 -9.64 9.75
C ASN A 117 18.14 -8.77 9.84
N TYR A 118 16.98 -9.25 9.37
CA TYR A 118 15.72 -8.56 9.51
C TYR A 118 14.64 -9.43 10.15
#